data_2073b8a78ba2367be96ec57eb219947d
#
_entry.id   2073b8a78ba2367be96ec57eb219947d
#
_cell.length_a   1.000
_cell.length_b   1.000
_cell.length_c   1.000
_cell.angle_alpha   90.00
_cell.angle_beta   90.00
_cell.angle_gamma   90.00
#
_symmetry.space_group_name_H-M   'P 1'
#
loop_
_entity.id
_entity.type
_entity.pdbx_description
1 polymer ?
#
loop_
_entity_poly.entity_id
_entity_poly.type
_entity_poly.pdbx_seq_one_letter_code
_entity_poly.pdbx_strand_id
1 'polypeptide(L)'
;TGTYGTLVVGANGSYTYVADQSAADDLDASDPATDSFTYTISDGTTTDTATLIFTVTGVNDVPTAADKTVTTNEDTAYVFSTSDFGYTDADDDDALVSIKITTLEDAGALQYYNGSAWVDVTLNQVITATDIAANKLRLNPTANENGSPYTTFNFTVNDGDSDSATPNTITVNVTAVNDAPSAANDTVSVNEDATTTVSSASSGVIDDNDTDPDSSDTLTITNITHTNGNTESVTASTTYSNGKSIIGTYGTLTIGADGTYTYVADQSATDALDLNDPVTDVFTYTLSDGTTTTTATITVTVTGVNDSPVAVNDAGSVNEDSTLTVSTASSGVTQNNDTDPDADDTASTLVVNQITPNGGSASSVSAGTTYSNGTSVTGTYGTLTIGANGTYTYVANRSAADDLDAGDIATDVFTYRVTDTTGATATADITITVTGINDVPTASDKTVSTAEDTPYVFSTSDFGYTDADDDDALVSIKITTLETNGALQYYNGSTWVDVTLNQVITVSDITSGYLRLNPDANENGSPYTTIKFTVNDGDADSATPNTITVNVTAVNDAPSAANDTVSVNED
;
A
#
# COMPACT_ATOMS: atom_id res chain seq x y z
N THR A 1 104.97 7.56 11.39
CA THR A 1 103.57 7.30 11.72
C THR A 1 103.53 5.91 12.31
N GLY A 2 103.01 5.76 13.51
CA GLY A 2 102.61 4.49 14.13
C GLY A 2 101.21 4.10 13.79
N THR A 3 100.66 3.12 14.54
CA THR A 3 99.24 2.66 14.39
C THR A 3 98.30 3.71 14.97
N TYR A 4 98.64 4.30 16.12
CA TYR A 4 97.77 5.20 16.89
C TYR A 4 98.17 6.66 16.79
N GLY A 5 99.46 6.96 16.36
CA GLY A 5 99.87 8.31 16.29
C GLY A 5 101.14 8.56 15.45
N THR A 6 101.52 9.82 15.33
CA THR A 6 102.67 10.25 14.59
C THR A 6 103.77 10.72 15.53
N LEU A 7 104.97 10.07 15.46
CA LEU A 7 106.16 10.47 16.16
C LEU A 7 107.05 11.34 15.26
N VAL A 8 107.47 12.50 15.76
CA VAL A 8 108.49 13.36 15.16
C VAL A 8 109.70 13.39 16.12
N VAL A 9 110.93 12.98 15.65
CA VAL A 9 112.18 12.94 16.46
C VAL A 9 113.18 13.87 15.85
N GLY A 10 113.77 14.76 16.69
CA GLY A 10 114.87 15.63 16.32
C GLY A 10 116.22 14.96 16.50
N ALA A 11 117.24 15.38 15.72
CA ALA A 11 118.61 14.88 15.81
C ALA A 11 119.29 15.09 17.21
N ASN A 12 118.70 15.95 18.03
CA ASN A 12 119.10 16.23 19.37
C ASN A 12 118.42 15.35 20.42
N GLY A 13 117.60 14.36 19.99
CA GLY A 13 116.84 13.44 20.84
C GLY A 13 115.53 13.98 21.39
N SER A 14 115.16 15.21 21.06
CA SER A 14 113.84 15.71 21.40
C SER A 14 112.77 15.03 20.50
N TYR A 15 111.60 14.80 21.06
CA TYR A 15 110.50 14.21 20.29
C TYR A 15 109.13 14.80 20.67
N THR A 16 108.21 14.70 19.76
CA THR A 16 106.76 14.93 19.94
C THR A 16 106.01 13.75 19.38
N TYR A 17 105.10 13.18 20.17
CA TYR A 17 104.15 12.19 19.72
C TYR A 17 102.75 12.79 19.77
N VAL A 18 101.99 12.62 18.73
CA VAL A 18 100.58 13.05 18.63
C VAL A 18 99.79 11.83 18.28
N ALA A 19 98.80 11.48 19.09
CA ALA A 19 97.79 10.43 18.76
C ALA A 19 96.80 11.04 17.76
N ASP A 20 97.08 10.89 16.47
CA ASP A 20 96.38 11.55 15.33
C ASP A 20 95.96 10.55 14.25
N GLN A 21 96.00 9.29 14.54
CA GLN A 21 95.51 8.23 13.59
C GLN A 21 94.13 7.78 14.00
N SER A 22 93.32 7.41 13.02
CA SER A 22 91.95 6.95 13.26
C SER A 22 91.87 5.73 14.23
N ALA A 23 92.91 4.90 14.26
CA ALA A 23 93.01 3.81 15.23
C ALA A 23 93.19 4.30 16.71
N ALA A 24 93.51 5.58 16.94
CA ALA A 24 93.51 6.17 18.30
C ALA A 24 92.09 6.63 18.69
N ASP A 25 91.29 7.09 17.69
CA ASP A 25 89.88 7.45 17.87
C ASP A 25 88.98 6.21 18.07
N ASP A 26 89.52 5.03 17.62
CA ASP A 26 88.81 3.73 17.79
C ASP A 26 89.06 3.10 19.18
N LEU A 27 89.82 3.75 20.10
CA LEU A 27 90.15 3.21 21.44
C LEU A 27 89.10 3.65 22.48
N ASP A 28 88.48 2.67 23.09
CA ASP A 28 87.54 2.88 24.19
C ASP A 28 88.20 3.46 25.46
N ALA A 29 87.31 4.02 26.30
CA ALA A 29 87.80 4.58 27.60
C ALA A 29 88.59 3.54 28.40
N SER A 30 89.80 3.83 28.73
CA SER A 30 90.77 3.00 29.51
C SER A 30 91.41 1.86 28.73
N ASP A 31 91.18 1.75 27.41
CA ASP A 31 91.88 0.78 26.58
C ASP A 31 93.32 1.26 26.31
N PRO A 32 94.34 0.55 26.82
CA PRO A 32 95.75 0.91 26.56
C PRO A 32 96.20 0.23 25.25
N ALA A 33 96.61 1.02 24.32
CA ALA A 33 97.30 0.58 23.12
C ALA A 33 98.75 1.07 23.10
N THR A 34 99.62 0.49 22.29
CA THR A 34 101.02 0.90 22.27
C THR A 34 101.52 1.07 20.85
N ASP A 35 102.17 2.22 20.61
CA ASP A 35 103.02 2.40 19.45
C ASP A 35 104.48 2.20 19.87
N SER A 36 105.20 1.51 19.00
CA SER A 36 106.64 1.23 19.24
C SER A 36 107.45 1.68 18.04
N PHE A 37 108.41 2.54 18.28
CA PHE A 37 109.31 3.10 17.28
C PHE A 37 110.76 2.76 17.63
N THR A 38 111.51 2.14 16.68
CA THR A 38 112.93 1.87 16.81
C THR A 38 113.71 3.09 16.29
N TYR A 39 114.56 3.64 17.12
CA TYR A 39 115.47 4.73 16.70
C TYR A 39 116.93 4.25 16.76
N THR A 40 117.80 4.86 15.90
CA THR A 40 119.20 4.56 15.83
C THR A 40 120.01 5.77 16.28
N ILE A 41 120.92 5.55 17.22
CA ILE A 41 121.90 6.56 17.63
C ILE A 41 123.28 6.24 16.97
N SER A 42 124.09 7.29 16.64
CA SER A 42 125.37 7.13 16.06
C SER A 42 126.38 8.10 16.68
N ASP A 43 127.68 7.68 16.95
CA ASP A 43 128.81 8.47 17.33
C ASP A 43 129.67 8.95 16.17
N GLY A 44 129.16 8.59 14.93
CA GLY A 44 129.82 8.89 13.67
C GLY A 44 130.69 7.76 13.13
N THR A 45 130.83 6.67 13.93
CA THR A 45 131.63 5.50 13.53
C THR A 45 130.84 4.17 13.71
N THR A 46 130.02 4.09 14.73
CA THR A 46 129.17 2.95 15.07
C THR A 46 127.71 3.40 15.29
N THR A 47 126.81 2.45 15.24
CA THR A 47 125.38 2.70 15.51
C THR A 47 124.85 1.68 16.50
N ASP A 48 123.92 2.15 17.35
CA ASP A 48 123.11 1.27 18.24
C ASP A 48 121.65 1.67 18.10
N THR A 49 120.78 0.69 18.39
CA THR A 49 119.32 0.88 18.25
C THR A 49 118.63 0.71 19.60
N ALA A 50 117.59 1.51 19.84
CA ALA A 50 116.70 1.38 21.00
C ALA A 50 115.25 1.63 20.54
N THR A 51 114.30 1.17 21.34
CA THR A 51 112.91 1.33 21.11
C THR A 51 112.28 2.40 22.02
N LEU A 52 111.48 3.30 21.43
CA LEU A 52 110.64 4.25 22.14
C LEU A 52 109.19 3.73 22.05
N ILE A 53 108.56 3.50 23.20
CA ILE A 53 107.21 2.98 23.32
C ILE A 53 106.34 4.08 23.89
N PHE A 54 105.20 4.34 23.18
CA PHE A 54 104.14 5.22 23.64
C PHE A 54 102.96 4.37 24.02
N THR A 55 102.37 4.55 25.18
CA THR A 55 101.09 4.04 25.57
C THR A 55 100.06 5.11 25.26
N VAL A 56 99.09 4.78 24.41
CA VAL A 56 97.93 5.59 24.10
C VAL A 56 96.78 5.00 24.92
N THR A 57 96.10 5.82 25.66
CA THR A 57 94.88 5.43 26.38
C THR A 57 93.71 6.09 25.76
N GLY A 58 92.68 5.30 25.35
CA GLY A 58 91.45 5.80 24.80
C GLY A 58 90.69 6.71 25.78
N VAL A 59 89.88 7.54 25.22
CA VAL A 59 88.98 8.43 25.93
C VAL A 59 87.60 8.20 25.21
N ASN A 60 86.53 8.02 25.97
CA ASN A 60 85.20 7.84 25.39
C ASN A 60 84.84 8.99 24.45
N ASP A 61 84.53 8.68 23.22
CA ASP A 61 83.94 9.63 22.27
C ASP A 61 82.41 9.74 22.50
N VAL A 62 81.85 10.85 22.17
CA VAL A 62 80.44 11.11 22.40
C VAL A 62 79.65 10.57 21.23
N PRO A 63 78.65 9.68 21.43
CA PRO A 63 77.88 9.09 20.36
C PRO A 63 77.15 10.14 19.59
N THR A 64 76.86 9.83 18.34
CA THR A 64 76.02 10.64 17.48
C THR A 64 74.84 9.80 16.96
N ALA A 65 73.76 10.49 16.56
CA ALA A 65 72.59 9.87 15.94
C ALA A 65 72.20 10.66 14.72
N ALA A 66 71.33 10.09 13.94
CA ALA A 66 70.73 10.75 12.74
C ALA A 66 69.21 10.85 12.85
N ASP A 67 68.66 11.92 12.27
CA ASP A 67 67.23 12.05 12.08
C ASP A 67 66.72 10.91 11.23
N LYS A 68 65.51 10.42 11.55
CA LYS A 68 64.87 9.31 10.82
C LYS A 68 63.41 9.57 10.57
N THR A 69 62.98 9.27 9.36
CA THR A 69 61.56 9.20 9.02
C THR A 69 61.12 7.75 8.91
N VAL A 70 60.04 7.42 9.58
CA VAL A 70 59.37 6.10 9.55
C VAL A 70 57.92 6.26 9.09
N THR A 71 57.34 5.19 8.58
CA THR A 71 55.98 5.21 8.07
C THR A 71 55.22 3.98 8.54
N THR A 72 53.98 4.17 8.96
CA THR A 72 53.02 3.10 9.26
C THR A 72 51.67 3.46 8.64
N ASN A 73 50.72 2.50 8.63
CA ASN A 73 49.32 2.78 8.33
C ASN A 73 48.61 3.26 9.60
N GLU A 74 47.55 4.03 9.46
CA GLU A 74 46.64 4.28 10.59
C GLU A 74 46.18 2.97 11.19
N ASP A 75 45.72 3.00 12.43
CA ASP A 75 45.31 1.83 13.23
C ASP A 75 46.38 0.75 13.39
N THR A 76 47.57 0.98 12.86
CA THR A 76 48.69 0.04 12.94
C THR A 76 49.87 0.69 13.66
N ALA A 77 50.21 0.18 14.85
CA ALA A 77 51.33 0.68 15.60
C ALA A 77 52.65 0.46 14.88
N TYR A 78 53.50 1.50 14.80
CA TYR A 78 54.89 1.35 14.35
C TYR A 78 55.74 0.90 15.53
N VAL A 79 56.40 -0.25 15.40
CA VAL A 79 57.33 -0.79 16.42
C VAL A 79 58.74 -0.42 16.03
N PHE A 80 59.42 0.32 16.93
CA PHE A 80 60.77 0.78 16.69
C PHE A 80 61.78 -0.34 16.86
N SER A 81 62.83 -0.30 16.01
CA SER A 81 64.04 -1.09 16.12
C SER A 81 65.25 -0.20 16.49
N THR A 82 66.33 -0.78 16.97
CA THR A 82 67.54 -0.04 17.28
C THR A 82 68.13 0.71 16.09
N SER A 83 67.94 0.19 14.88
CA SER A 83 68.37 0.84 13.61
C SER A 83 67.61 2.14 13.27
N ASP A 84 66.50 2.40 13.93
CA ASP A 84 65.72 3.61 13.66
C ASP A 84 66.34 4.85 14.36
N PHE A 85 67.25 4.64 15.32
CA PHE A 85 67.84 5.71 16.07
C PHE A 85 69.18 6.18 15.50
N GLY A 86 69.66 5.58 14.35
CA GLY A 86 70.79 6.08 13.59
C GLY A 86 72.06 6.26 14.38
N TYR A 87 72.28 5.42 15.42
CA TYR A 87 73.47 5.46 16.30
C TYR A 87 74.75 5.25 15.51
N THR A 88 75.76 6.09 15.81
CA THR A 88 77.14 5.89 15.35
C THR A 88 78.06 6.39 16.45
N ASP A 89 79.18 5.70 16.66
CA ASP A 89 80.26 6.08 17.56
C ASP A 89 81.60 5.97 16.87
N ALA A 90 82.60 6.71 17.36
CA ALA A 90 83.97 6.60 16.89
C ALA A 90 84.69 5.44 17.59
N ASP A 91 84.29 5.13 18.80
CA ASP A 91 84.77 3.97 19.53
C ASP A 91 84.21 2.68 18.96
N ASP A 92 85.11 1.73 18.53
CA ASP A 92 84.67 0.60 17.66
C ASP A 92 83.96 -0.54 18.40
N ASP A 93 84.07 -0.59 19.74
CA ASP A 93 83.39 -1.58 20.59
C ASP A 93 82.11 -1.04 21.23
N ASP A 94 81.82 0.27 21.09
CA ASP A 94 80.67 0.88 21.72
C ASP A 94 79.41 0.69 20.91
N ALA A 95 78.40 0.07 21.51
CA ALA A 95 77.09 -0.17 20.93
C ALA A 95 76.05 0.71 21.63
N LEU A 96 74.91 0.97 20.91
CA LEU A 96 73.76 1.64 21.52
C LEU A 96 73.33 0.90 22.81
N VAL A 97 73.44 1.55 23.96
CA VAL A 97 72.97 1.02 25.25
C VAL A 97 71.59 1.48 25.59
N SER A 98 71.25 2.75 25.29
CA SER A 98 69.93 3.27 25.52
C SER A 98 69.62 4.52 24.68
N ILE A 99 68.36 4.89 24.61
CA ILE A 99 67.90 6.19 24.15
C ILE A 99 67.22 6.93 25.32
N LYS A 100 67.18 8.25 25.25
CA LYS A 100 66.40 9.09 26.16
C LYS A 100 65.49 10.00 25.36
N ILE A 101 64.21 9.99 25.64
CA ILE A 101 63.24 10.82 24.97
C ILE A 101 63.28 12.25 25.50
N THR A 102 63.59 13.20 24.64
CA THR A 102 63.86 14.62 25.03
C THR A 102 62.68 15.55 24.67
N THR A 103 61.79 15.15 23.72
CA THR A 103 60.47 15.75 23.52
C THR A 103 59.51 14.63 23.27
N LEU A 104 58.25 14.80 23.68
CA LEU A 104 57.17 13.85 23.42
C LEU A 104 56.48 14.17 22.10
N GLU A 105 55.78 13.21 21.59
CA GLU A 105 54.87 13.32 20.45
C GLU A 105 53.75 14.32 20.73
N ASP A 106 53.13 14.86 19.68
CA ASP A 106 51.96 15.75 19.71
C ASP A 106 50.69 15.10 19.14
N ALA A 107 50.83 13.91 18.52
CA ALA A 107 49.70 13.11 18.04
C ALA A 107 50.03 11.61 18.20
N GLY A 108 49.00 10.79 18.43
CA GLY A 108 49.13 9.38 18.76
C GLY A 108 49.66 9.16 20.16
N ALA A 109 50.28 8.01 20.42
CA ALA A 109 50.88 7.66 21.71
C ALA A 109 52.18 6.90 21.52
N LEU A 110 53.33 7.50 21.95
CA LEU A 110 54.59 6.79 22.06
C LEU A 110 54.56 5.94 23.33
N GLN A 111 54.61 4.63 23.17
CA GLN A 111 54.35 3.69 24.25
C GLN A 111 55.49 2.73 24.48
N TYR A 112 55.70 2.43 25.77
CA TYR A 112 56.64 1.44 26.23
C TYR A 112 55.92 0.27 26.92
N TYR A 113 56.32 -0.97 26.60
CA TYR A 113 55.78 -2.16 27.24
C TYR A 113 56.53 -2.47 28.52
N ASN A 114 55.90 -2.26 29.67
CA ASN A 114 56.51 -2.42 30.99
C ASN A 114 56.56 -3.87 31.51
N GLY A 115 56.23 -4.86 30.66
CA GLY A 115 56.16 -6.28 31.01
C GLY A 115 54.75 -6.77 31.33
N SER A 116 53.79 -5.86 31.51
CA SER A 116 52.39 -6.19 31.75
C SER A 116 51.42 -5.44 30.82
N ALA A 117 51.73 -4.21 30.47
CA ALA A 117 50.90 -3.35 29.64
C ALA A 117 51.74 -2.37 28.82
N TRP A 118 51.19 -1.84 27.76
CA TRP A 118 51.67 -0.66 27.07
C TRP A 118 51.29 0.57 27.89
N VAL A 119 52.29 1.40 28.20
CA VAL A 119 52.13 2.67 28.95
C VAL A 119 52.77 3.78 28.15
N ASP A 120 52.24 4.98 28.23
CA ASP A 120 52.78 6.13 27.52
C ASP A 120 54.20 6.46 28.06
N VAL A 121 55.11 6.78 27.15
CA VAL A 121 56.45 7.22 27.45
C VAL A 121 56.39 8.60 28.09
N THR A 122 57.23 8.80 29.11
CA THR A 122 57.34 10.09 29.82
C THR A 122 58.58 10.88 29.38
N LEU A 123 58.51 12.20 29.48
CA LEU A 123 59.61 13.05 29.13
C LEU A 123 60.87 12.66 29.95
N ASN A 124 62.04 12.58 29.30
CA ASN A 124 63.30 12.10 29.80
C ASN A 124 63.32 10.62 30.20
N GLN A 125 62.38 9.82 29.77
CA GLN A 125 62.44 8.39 29.99
C GLN A 125 63.60 7.78 29.20
N VAL A 126 64.39 6.94 29.91
CA VAL A 126 65.43 6.14 29.30
C VAL A 126 64.90 4.78 28.94
N ILE A 127 65.12 4.34 27.67
CA ILE A 127 64.68 3.05 27.13
C ILE A 127 65.94 2.32 26.63
N THR A 128 66.18 1.14 27.16
CA THR A 128 67.36 0.35 26.80
C THR A 128 67.31 -0.21 25.39
N ALA A 129 68.43 -0.34 24.72
CA ALA A 129 68.51 -0.99 23.40
C ALA A 129 67.99 -2.44 23.44
N THR A 130 68.18 -3.14 24.58
CA THR A 130 67.61 -4.49 24.79
C THR A 130 66.05 -4.49 24.76
N ASP A 131 65.47 -3.46 25.38
CA ASP A 131 63.97 -3.35 25.33
C ASP A 131 63.49 -2.97 23.95
N ILE A 132 64.20 -2.11 23.23
CA ILE A 132 63.88 -1.77 21.84
C ILE A 132 63.98 -3.02 20.96
N ALA A 133 65.07 -3.78 21.06
CA ALA A 133 65.29 -5.04 20.35
C ALA A 133 64.22 -6.11 20.69
N ALA A 134 63.66 -6.03 21.92
CA ALA A 134 62.55 -6.88 22.36
C ALA A 134 61.16 -6.35 21.91
N ASN A 135 61.08 -5.38 20.97
CA ASN A 135 59.87 -4.76 20.45
C ASN A 135 58.97 -4.09 21.51
N LYS A 136 59.57 -3.49 22.54
CA LYS A 136 58.84 -2.86 23.64
C LYS A 136 58.63 -1.36 23.48
N LEU A 137 59.07 -0.75 22.39
CA LEU A 137 58.81 0.65 22.04
C LEU A 137 58.01 0.73 20.76
N ARG A 138 56.89 1.46 20.79
CA ARG A 138 56.05 1.70 19.63
C ARG A 138 55.44 3.10 19.62
N LEU A 139 55.11 3.61 18.45
CA LEU A 139 54.11 4.66 18.29
C LEU A 139 52.79 4.00 17.87
N ASN A 140 51.74 4.28 18.61
CA ASN A 140 50.38 3.87 18.27
C ASN A 140 49.61 5.08 17.78
N PRO A 141 49.26 5.20 16.50
CA PRO A 141 48.42 6.29 16.01
C PRO A 141 47.08 6.33 16.74
N THR A 142 46.45 7.49 16.84
CA THR A 142 45.04 7.59 17.22
C THR A 142 44.23 6.93 16.13
N ALA A 143 43.15 6.23 16.51
CA ALA A 143 42.31 5.56 15.55
C ALA A 143 41.78 6.53 14.47
N ASN A 144 41.85 6.12 13.22
CA ASN A 144 41.39 6.84 12.03
C ASN A 144 42.10 8.20 11.82
N GLU A 145 43.32 8.39 12.39
CA GLU A 145 44.12 9.61 12.18
C GLU A 145 45.35 9.32 11.31
N ASN A 146 45.58 10.13 10.31
CA ASN A 146 46.70 10.04 9.41
C ASN A 146 47.39 11.41 9.23
N GLY A 147 48.59 11.42 8.66
CA GLY A 147 49.34 12.65 8.39
C GLY A 147 50.76 12.40 7.94
N SER A 148 51.33 13.36 7.23
CA SER A 148 52.71 13.32 6.76
C SER A 148 53.35 14.73 6.84
N PRO A 149 54.07 15.06 7.93
CA PRO A 149 54.27 14.26 9.16
C PRO A 149 52.96 14.12 9.97
N TYR A 150 52.83 12.98 10.67
CA TYR A 150 51.78 12.76 11.65
C TYR A 150 52.20 13.31 13.00
N THR A 151 53.39 12.91 13.46
CA THR A 151 53.98 13.41 14.69
C THR A 151 55.51 13.36 14.65
N THR A 152 56.15 14.04 15.57
CA THR A 152 57.61 14.00 15.78
C THR A 152 57.92 13.89 17.26
N PHE A 153 59.07 13.26 17.58
CA PHE A 153 59.65 13.32 18.92
C PHE A 153 61.18 13.34 18.85
N ASN A 154 61.84 13.91 19.85
CA ASN A 154 63.30 13.98 19.89
C ASN A 154 63.86 13.00 20.90
N PHE A 155 65.08 12.55 20.60
CA PHE A 155 65.81 11.61 21.45
C PHE A 155 67.29 11.91 21.45
N THR A 156 67.99 11.48 22.49
CA THR A 156 69.45 11.31 22.52
C THR A 156 69.74 9.82 22.60
N VAL A 157 70.92 9.44 22.07
CA VAL A 157 71.46 8.08 22.19
C VAL A 157 72.53 8.06 23.29
N ASN A 158 72.79 6.90 23.88
CA ASN A 158 73.80 6.69 24.95
C ASN A 158 74.55 5.39 24.67
N ASP A 159 75.90 5.46 24.76
CA ASP A 159 76.86 4.37 24.56
C ASP A 159 77.08 3.55 25.84
N GLY A 160 76.75 4.07 27.01
CA GLY A 160 76.94 3.52 28.33
C GLY A 160 77.68 4.51 29.25
N ASP A 161 78.46 5.40 28.66
CA ASP A 161 79.26 6.40 29.35
C ASP A 161 78.75 7.83 29.16
N SER A 162 78.24 8.18 27.96
CA SER A 162 77.74 9.54 27.65
C SER A 162 76.51 9.57 26.80
N ASP A 163 75.70 10.64 26.93
CA ASP A 163 74.58 10.93 26.01
C ASP A 163 75.09 11.73 24.78
N SER A 164 74.50 11.53 23.61
CA SER A 164 74.76 12.35 22.41
C SER A 164 74.60 13.85 22.72
N ALA A 165 75.45 14.69 22.15
CA ALA A 165 75.51 16.13 22.51
C ALA A 165 74.25 16.90 22.00
N THR A 166 73.65 16.47 20.94
CA THR A 166 72.42 17.08 20.33
C THR A 166 71.32 16.05 20.16
N PRO A 167 70.11 16.43 20.50
CA PRO A 167 68.96 15.55 20.20
C PRO A 167 68.71 15.41 18.68
N ASN A 168 68.31 14.24 18.26
CA ASN A 168 67.86 13.94 16.92
C ASN A 168 66.36 13.72 16.91
N THR A 169 65.72 13.75 15.69
CA THR A 169 64.27 13.71 15.51
C THR A 169 63.87 12.42 14.84
N ILE A 170 62.90 11.73 15.41
CA ILE A 170 62.07 10.77 14.69
C ILE A 170 60.87 11.51 14.15
N THR A 171 60.64 11.41 12.83
CA THR A 171 59.44 11.82 12.13
C THR A 171 58.60 10.58 11.78
N VAL A 172 57.38 10.54 12.23
CA VAL A 172 56.46 9.44 11.90
C VAL A 172 55.43 9.95 10.90
N ASN A 173 55.32 9.27 9.76
CA ASN A 173 54.22 9.43 8.83
C ASN A 173 53.22 8.30 9.04
N VAL A 174 51.93 8.65 9.03
CA VAL A 174 50.82 7.69 9.07
C VAL A 174 50.03 7.82 7.76
N THR A 175 49.95 6.73 7.02
CA THR A 175 49.23 6.70 5.77
C THR A 175 47.79 6.32 6.02
N ALA A 176 46.85 7.00 5.33
CA ALA A 176 45.44 6.66 5.34
C ALA A 176 45.19 5.24 4.81
N VAL A 177 44.27 4.54 5.42
CA VAL A 177 43.72 3.25 5.00
C VAL A 177 42.21 3.41 5.02
N ASN A 178 41.53 2.95 3.99
CA ASN A 178 40.07 3.05 3.94
C ASN A 178 39.40 2.25 5.06
N ASP A 179 38.62 2.94 5.86
CA ASP A 179 37.70 2.36 6.84
C ASP A 179 36.34 2.02 6.21
N ALA A 180 35.56 1.25 6.88
CA ALA A 180 34.22 0.93 6.38
C ALA A 180 33.19 1.92 6.95
N PRO A 181 32.18 2.32 6.17
CA PRO A 181 31.10 3.15 6.68
C PRO A 181 30.30 2.44 7.77
N SER A 182 29.74 3.22 8.67
CA SER A 182 28.83 2.77 9.71
C SER A 182 27.42 3.22 9.35
N ALA A 183 26.50 2.26 9.14
CA ALA A 183 25.10 2.54 8.81
C ALA A 183 24.18 2.20 9.98
N ALA A 184 23.17 3.02 10.21
CA ALA A 184 22.15 2.85 11.23
C ALA A 184 20.76 2.66 10.59
N ASN A 185 19.85 2.04 11.33
CA ASN A 185 18.51 1.75 10.81
C ASN A 185 17.60 2.99 10.86
N ASP A 186 16.79 3.15 9.83
CA ASP A 186 15.82 4.24 9.65
C ASP A 186 14.39 3.77 9.83
N THR A 187 13.50 4.70 10.17
CA THR A 187 12.07 4.44 10.30
C THR A 187 11.26 5.59 9.71
N VAL A 188 10.17 5.24 9.04
CA VAL A 188 9.21 6.20 8.50
C VAL A 188 7.80 5.65 8.63
N SER A 189 6.80 6.53 8.69
CA SER A 189 5.38 6.14 8.73
C SER A 189 4.60 6.80 7.60
N VAL A 190 3.61 6.08 7.09
CA VAL A 190 2.71 6.54 6.04
C VAL A 190 1.34 5.87 6.25
N ASN A 191 0.25 6.54 5.88
CA ASN A 191 -1.05 5.87 5.78
C ASN A 191 -1.10 5.06 4.47
N GLU A 192 -1.93 4.02 4.44
CA GLU A 192 -2.26 3.38 3.16
C GLU A 192 -2.79 4.41 2.16
N ASP A 193 -2.73 4.09 0.88
CA ASP A 193 -3.09 4.97 -0.25
C ASP A 193 -2.31 6.30 -0.31
N ALA A 194 -1.40 6.52 0.63
CA ALA A 194 -0.63 7.74 0.70
C ALA A 194 0.82 7.55 0.22
N THR A 195 1.47 8.68 0.02
CA THR A 195 2.88 8.75 -0.39
C THR A 195 3.66 9.55 0.64
N THR A 196 4.78 9.00 1.09
CA THR A 196 5.78 9.77 1.83
C THR A 196 7.01 10.01 0.95
N THR A 197 7.61 11.20 1.05
CA THR A 197 8.78 11.59 0.26
C THR A 197 9.80 12.29 1.12
N VAL A 198 11.01 11.75 1.14
CA VAL A 198 12.19 12.37 1.73
C VAL A 198 13.06 12.89 0.58
N SER A 199 12.92 14.18 0.28
CA SER A 199 13.52 14.83 -0.90
C SER A 199 14.81 15.58 -0.63
N SER A 200 15.24 15.67 0.63
CA SER A 200 16.50 16.29 1.01
C SER A 200 17.48 15.22 1.49
N ALA A 201 18.70 15.22 0.96
CA ALA A 201 19.76 14.33 1.43
C ALA A 201 19.98 14.46 2.95
N SER A 202 19.90 15.67 3.50
CA SER A 202 20.04 15.92 4.95
C SER A 202 18.95 15.28 5.83
N SER A 203 17.95 14.65 5.26
CA SER A 203 16.90 13.88 5.93
C SER A 203 16.76 12.51 5.31
N GLY A 204 17.63 12.17 4.35
CA GLY A 204 17.71 10.86 3.72
C GLY A 204 18.41 9.86 4.63
N VAL A 205 18.34 8.60 4.29
CA VAL A 205 18.90 7.52 5.10
C VAL A 205 20.41 7.61 5.32
N ILE A 206 21.14 8.39 4.51
CA ILE A 206 22.60 8.56 4.66
C ILE A 206 22.93 9.65 5.69
N ASP A 207 22.37 10.85 5.50
CA ASP A 207 22.82 12.04 6.26
C ASP A 207 22.18 12.15 7.66
N ASP A 208 21.19 11.32 7.97
CA ASP A 208 20.51 11.36 9.27
C ASP A 208 21.40 10.75 10.37
N ASN A 209 22.01 9.58 10.12
CA ASN A 209 22.69 8.80 11.17
C ASN A 209 23.82 7.90 10.66
N ASP A 210 24.12 7.88 9.37
CA ASP A 210 25.21 7.12 8.78
C ASP A 210 26.50 7.96 8.79
N THR A 211 27.64 7.32 9.05
CA THR A 211 28.93 8.01 9.16
C THR A 211 30.05 7.20 8.53
N ASP A 212 31.12 7.91 8.15
CA ASP A 212 32.37 7.29 7.74
C ASP A 212 33.53 7.92 8.50
N PRO A 213 34.50 7.12 9.00
CA PRO A 213 35.72 7.66 9.59
C PRO A 213 36.53 8.49 8.58
N ASP A 214 36.55 8.09 7.31
CA ASP A 214 37.24 8.81 6.24
C ASP A 214 36.43 10.03 5.79
N SER A 215 36.65 11.16 6.37
CA SER A 215 35.87 12.39 6.16
C SER A 215 35.89 12.94 4.74
N SER A 216 36.72 12.41 3.84
CA SER A 216 36.77 12.74 2.42
C SER A 216 35.88 11.88 1.57
N ASP A 217 35.35 10.80 2.09
CA ASP A 217 34.60 9.82 1.36
C ASP A 217 33.14 10.23 1.17
N THR A 218 32.58 9.88 0.03
CA THR A 218 31.20 10.18 -0.31
C THR A 218 30.40 8.91 -0.20
N LEU A 219 29.52 8.87 0.79
CA LEU A 219 28.63 7.76 1.02
C LEU A 219 27.53 7.69 -0.07
N THR A 220 27.28 6.50 -0.58
CA THR A 220 26.25 6.27 -1.60
C THR A 220 25.53 4.93 -1.37
N ILE A 221 24.23 4.90 -1.68
CA ILE A 221 23.47 3.65 -1.72
C ILE A 221 23.72 2.95 -3.04
N THR A 222 24.09 1.68 -2.99
CA THR A 222 24.42 0.87 -4.17
C THR A 222 23.40 -0.25 -4.44
N ASN A 223 22.73 -0.76 -3.42
CA ASN A 223 21.72 -1.79 -3.52
C ASN A 223 20.58 -1.56 -2.53
N ILE A 224 19.40 -2.06 -2.89
CA ILE A 224 18.24 -2.16 -2.01
C ILE A 224 17.63 -3.56 -2.13
N THR A 225 17.29 -4.16 -1.01
CA THR A 225 16.70 -5.50 -0.94
C THR A 225 15.49 -5.48 -0.03
N HIS A 226 14.37 -6.04 -0.46
CA HIS A 226 13.20 -6.23 0.38
C HIS A 226 13.21 -7.63 1.02
N THR A 227 12.54 -7.80 2.15
CA THR A 227 12.45 -9.07 2.89
C THR A 227 11.80 -10.22 2.09
N ASN A 228 11.04 -9.93 1.04
CA ASN A 228 10.49 -10.93 0.12
C ASN A 228 11.56 -11.55 -0.83
N GLY A 229 12.81 -11.06 -0.78
CA GLY A 229 13.93 -11.54 -1.60
C GLY A 229 14.17 -10.75 -2.89
N ASN A 230 13.35 -9.74 -3.20
CA ASN A 230 13.63 -8.83 -4.31
C ASN A 230 14.87 -7.99 -3.99
N THR A 231 15.75 -7.85 -4.97
CA THR A 231 16.97 -7.02 -4.86
C THR A 231 17.14 -6.20 -6.13
N GLU A 232 17.47 -4.92 -5.97
CA GLU A 232 17.69 -4.00 -7.06
C GLU A 232 18.96 -3.17 -6.83
N SER A 233 19.74 -2.94 -7.91
CA SER A 233 20.92 -2.09 -7.87
C SER A 233 20.54 -0.64 -8.09
N VAL A 234 21.03 0.25 -7.22
CA VAL A 234 20.80 1.70 -7.30
C VAL A 234 21.89 2.33 -8.14
N THR A 235 21.51 3.10 -9.15
CA THR A 235 22.45 3.76 -10.07
C THR A 235 23.06 4.99 -9.40
N ALA A 236 24.36 5.17 -9.51
CA ALA A 236 25.07 6.34 -8.96
C ALA A 236 24.48 7.68 -9.46
N SER A 237 24.57 8.69 -8.62
CA SER A 237 24.07 10.06 -8.89
C SER A 237 22.55 10.17 -9.10
N THR A 238 21.77 9.22 -8.59
CA THR A 238 20.30 9.27 -8.58
C THR A 238 19.77 9.85 -7.28
N THR A 239 18.56 10.39 -7.34
CA THR A 239 17.77 10.93 -6.23
C THR A 239 16.43 10.19 -6.15
N TYR A 240 15.57 10.51 -5.18
CA TYR A 240 14.21 9.94 -5.09
C TYR A 240 13.40 10.04 -6.38
N SER A 241 13.65 11.06 -7.22
CA SER A 241 12.85 11.32 -8.43
C SER A 241 13.26 10.48 -9.65
N ASN A 242 14.48 9.94 -9.65
CA ASN A 242 15.02 9.09 -10.70
C ASN A 242 15.79 7.88 -10.15
N GLY A 243 15.51 7.53 -8.91
CA GLY A 243 16.09 6.40 -8.21
C GLY A 243 15.61 5.05 -8.72
N LYS A 244 15.94 4.03 -7.97
CA LYS A 244 15.53 2.66 -8.26
C LYS A 244 14.32 2.27 -7.43
N SER A 245 13.28 1.78 -8.11
CA SER A 245 12.06 1.29 -7.44
C SER A 245 12.18 -0.19 -7.12
N ILE A 246 11.69 -0.56 -5.94
CA ILE A 246 11.54 -1.94 -5.47
C ILE A 246 10.16 -2.11 -4.84
N ILE A 247 9.48 -3.21 -5.21
CA ILE A 247 8.15 -3.53 -4.70
C ILE A 247 8.29 -4.29 -3.38
N GLY A 248 7.68 -3.75 -2.33
CA GLY A 248 7.53 -4.35 -1.02
C GLY A 248 6.28 -5.22 -0.90
N THR A 249 5.84 -5.47 0.33
CA THR A 249 4.59 -6.18 0.63
C THR A 249 3.39 -5.23 0.58
N TYR A 250 3.57 -4.03 1.10
CA TYR A 250 2.50 -3.04 1.28
C TYR A 250 2.67 -1.80 0.40
N GLY A 251 3.84 -1.62 -0.23
CA GLY A 251 4.07 -0.46 -1.08
C GLY A 251 5.30 -0.58 -1.96
N THR A 252 5.56 0.48 -2.71
CA THR A 252 6.72 0.60 -3.60
C THR A 252 7.68 1.66 -3.06
N LEU A 253 8.91 1.25 -2.74
CA LEU A 253 10.00 2.15 -2.38
C LEU A 253 10.79 2.55 -3.63
N THR A 254 11.02 3.84 -3.86
CA THR A 254 11.96 4.36 -4.85
C THR A 254 13.05 5.14 -4.14
N ILE A 255 14.31 4.67 -4.23
CA ILE A 255 15.44 5.24 -3.52
C ILE A 255 16.55 5.69 -4.47
N GLY A 256 17.13 6.86 -4.20
CA GLY A 256 18.30 7.39 -4.89
C GLY A 256 19.61 6.97 -4.25
N ALA A 257 20.70 7.10 -5.01
CA ALA A 257 22.06 6.86 -4.50
C ALA A 257 22.46 7.87 -3.42
N ASP A 258 21.81 9.02 -3.38
CA ASP A 258 22.00 10.08 -2.38
C ASP A 258 21.23 9.84 -1.07
N GLY A 259 20.56 8.71 -0.92
CA GLY A 259 19.76 8.34 0.26
C GLY A 259 18.38 8.97 0.32
N THR A 260 18.00 9.84 -0.62
CA THR A 260 16.62 10.35 -0.72
C THR A 260 15.69 9.27 -1.24
N TYR A 261 14.41 9.28 -0.82
CA TYR A 261 13.48 8.25 -1.23
C TYR A 261 12.02 8.71 -1.26
N THR A 262 11.20 7.94 -1.95
CA THR A 262 9.73 8.01 -1.94
C THR A 262 9.19 6.61 -1.65
N TYR A 263 8.22 6.52 -0.77
CA TYR A 263 7.44 5.29 -0.57
C TYR A 263 5.98 5.58 -0.86
N VAL A 264 5.36 4.75 -1.69
CA VAL A 264 3.94 4.78 -2.03
C VAL A 264 3.31 3.51 -1.49
N ALA A 265 2.31 3.64 -0.64
CA ALA A 265 1.55 2.51 -0.12
C ALA A 265 0.47 2.13 -1.15
N ASP A 266 0.85 1.38 -2.20
CA ASP A 266 0.08 1.14 -3.41
C ASP A 266 -0.18 -0.35 -3.71
N GLN A 267 0.08 -1.23 -2.77
CA GLN A 267 -0.17 -2.66 -2.97
C GLN A 267 -1.53 -3.06 -2.40
N SER A 268 -2.23 -3.95 -3.10
CA SER A 268 -3.57 -4.42 -2.67
C SER A 268 -3.60 -5.10 -1.28
N ALA A 269 -2.45 -5.38 -0.69
CA ALA A 269 -2.35 -5.84 0.69
C ALA A 269 -2.58 -4.73 1.71
N THR A 270 -2.51 -3.46 1.29
CA THR A 270 -2.85 -2.32 2.15
C THR A 270 -4.33 -2.05 2.20
N ASP A 271 -5.05 -2.21 1.08
CA ASP A 271 -6.51 -1.99 1.00
C ASP A 271 -7.33 -2.86 1.98
N ALA A 272 -6.71 -3.90 2.54
CA ALA A 272 -7.33 -4.79 3.54
C ALA A 272 -6.95 -4.47 4.99
N LEU A 273 -6.27 -3.35 5.23
CA LEU A 273 -5.88 -2.93 6.58
C LEU A 273 -7.02 -2.16 7.24
N ASP A 274 -7.46 -2.66 8.38
CA ASP A 274 -8.49 -2.00 9.16
C ASP A 274 -8.01 -0.65 9.71
N LEU A 275 -8.93 0.24 10.02
CA LEU A 275 -8.63 1.57 10.55
C LEU A 275 -7.65 1.55 11.72
N ASN A 276 -6.49 2.21 11.58
CA ASN A 276 -5.38 2.28 12.53
C ASN A 276 -4.58 0.99 12.73
N ASP A 277 -4.76 -0.03 11.92
CA ASP A 277 -3.91 -1.21 11.98
C ASP A 277 -2.53 -0.94 11.36
N PRO A 278 -1.43 -1.09 12.14
CA PRO A 278 -0.10 -0.86 11.60
C PRO A 278 0.51 -2.16 11.07
N VAL A 279 1.08 -2.09 9.88
CA VAL A 279 1.95 -3.13 9.31
C VAL A 279 3.30 -2.53 8.94
N THR A 280 4.30 -3.37 8.67
CA THR A 280 5.64 -2.89 8.34
C THR A 280 6.19 -3.51 7.07
N ASP A 281 6.74 -2.67 6.20
CA ASP A 281 7.65 -3.06 5.12
C ASP A 281 9.10 -2.79 5.54
N VAL A 282 9.99 -3.74 5.29
CA VAL A 282 11.40 -3.62 5.67
C VAL A 282 12.29 -3.81 4.45
N PHE A 283 13.10 -2.79 4.18
CA PHE A 283 14.05 -2.76 3.09
C PHE A 283 15.46 -2.63 3.65
N THR A 284 16.38 -3.49 3.20
CA THR A 284 17.81 -3.42 3.56
C THR A 284 18.54 -2.68 2.45
N TYR A 285 19.18 -1.54 2.76
CA TYR A 285 20.05 -0.85 1.83
C TYR A 285 21.51 -1.21 2.06
N THR A 286 22.32 -1.11 1.00
CA THR A 286 23.76 -1.26 1.05
C THR A 286 24.39 0.12 0.84
N LEU A 287 25.08 0.60 1.88
CA LEU A 287 25.85 1.83 1.89
C LEU A 287 27.29 1.53 1.46
N SER A 288 27.87 2.39 0.65
CA SER A 288 29.25 2.28 0.17
C SER A 288 29.96 3.63 0.23
N ASP A 289 31.23 3.61 0.63
CA ASP A 289 32.23 4.67 0.52
C ASP A 289 32.94 4.69 -0.85
N GLY A 290 32.66 3.72 -1.73
CA GLY A 290 33.32 3.49 -3.01
C GLY A 290 34.36 2.36 -3.00
N THR A 291 34.77 1.88 -1.81
CA THR A 291 35.78 0.83 -1.60
C THR A 291 35.20 -0.34 -0.83
N THR A 292 34.52 -0.06 0.27
CA THR A 292 33.90 -1.03 1.16
C THR A 292 32.39 -0.79 1.30
N THR A 293 31.67 -1.69 1.95
CA THR A 293 30.22 -1.57 2.11
C THR A 293 29.75 -2.04 3.48
N THR A 294 28.67 -1.43 3.95
CA THR A 294 27.89 -1.88 5.10
C THR A 294 26.40 -1.91 4.76
N THR A 295 25.56 -2.41 5.66
CA THR A 295 24.11 -2.48 5.42
C THR A 295 23.31 -2.01 6.62
N ALA A 296 22.19 -1.34 6.37
CA ALA A 296 21.17 -1.04 7.36
C ALA A 296 19.76 -1.14 6.75
N THR A 297 18.72 -0.87 7.53
CA THR A 297 17.34 -1.06 7.09
C THR A 297 16.54 0.22 7.15
N ILE A 298 15.64 0.38 6.17
CA ILE A 298 14.49 1.30 6.25
C ILE A 298 13.28 0.48 6.65
N THR A 299 12.67 0.80 7.78
CA THR A 299 11.40 0.22 8.21
C THR A 299 10.28 1.23 7.98
N VAL A 300 9.37 0.90 7.05
CA VAL A 300 8.19 1.70 6.76
C VAL A 300 7.01 1.12 7.53
N THR A 301 6.40 1.93 8.40
CA THR A 301 5.13 1.59 9.06
C THR A 301 3.99 2.13 8.20
N VAL A 302 3.18 1.23 7.64
CA VAL A 302 1.94 1.58 6.94
C VAL A 302 0.78 1.42 7.91
N THR A 303 -0.06 2.44 8.02
CA THR A 303 -1.21 2.45 8.93
C THR A 303 -2.49 2.44 8.11
N GLY A 304 -3.38 1.51 8.38
CA GLY A 304 -4.69 1.39 7.76
C GLY A 304 -5.57 2.63 7.95
N VAL A 305 -6.36 2.94 6.95
CA VAL A 305 -7.39 3.99 6.92
C VAL A 305 -8.68 3.31 6.50
N ASN A 306 -9.80 3.71 7.05
CA ASN A 306 -11.07 3.12 6.63
C ASN A 306 -11.36 3.37 5.16
N ASP A 307 -11.59 2.31 4.42
CA ASP A 307 -12.12 2.33 3.07
C ASP A 307 -13.64 2.47 3.04
N SER A 308 -14.18 2.71 1.89
CA SER A 308 -15.63 2.75 1.71
C SER A 308 -16.13 1.46 1.09
N PRO A 309 -17.32 0.98 1.48
CA PRO A 309 -17.90 -0.21 0.88
C PRO A 309 -18.09 -0.06 -0.63
N VAL A 310 -18.09 -1.16 -1.34
CA VAL A 310 -18.38 -1.27 -2.77
C VAL A 310 -19.76 -1.90 -2.92
N ALA A 311 -20.77 -1.06 -3.21
CA ALA A 311 -22.15 -1.50 -3.43
C ALA A 311 -22.39 -1.85 -4.91
N VAL A 312 -23.08 -2.94 -5.18
CA VAL A 312 -23.35 -3.49 -6.50
C VAL A 312 -24.85 -3.61 -6.73
N ASN A 313 -25.33 -3.22 -7.92
CA ASN A 313 -26.74 -3.24 -8.25
C ASN A 313 -27.37 -4.63 -8.14
N ASP A 314 -28.59 -4.67 -7.62
CA ASP A 314 -29.42 -5.85 -7.46
C ASP A 314 -30.62 -5.84 -8.38
N ALA A 315 -31.20 -7.02 -8.62
CA ALA A 315 -32.42 -7.18 -9.42
C ALA A 315 -33.36 -8.21 -8.80
N GLY A 316 -34.64 -7.95 -8.98
CA GLY A 316 -35.74 -8.87 -8.64
C GLY A 316 -36.83 -8.88 -9.71
N SER A 317 -37.72 -9.87 -9.69
CA SER A 317 -38.86 -9.92 -10.58
C SER A 317 -40.08 -10.46 -9.85
N VAL A 318 -41.23 -9.96 -10.22
CA VAL A 318 -42.52 -10.34 -9.64
C VAL A 318 -43.63 -10.09 -10.66
N ASN A 319 -44.69 -10.88 -10.65
CA ASN A 319 -45.90 -10.52 -11.35
C ASN A 319 -46.67 -9.44 -10.57
N GLU A 320 -47.43 -8.64 -11.25
CA GLU A 320 -48.39 -7.77 -10.56
C GLU A 320 -49.29 -8.59 -9.62
N ASP A 321 -49.96 -7.92 -8.69
CA ASP A 321 -50.76 -8.52 -7.63
C ASP A 321 -50.01 -9.52 -6.72
N SER A 322 -48.70 -9.70 -6.94
CA SER A 322 -47.90 -10.65 -6.21
C SER A 322 -46.88 -9.97 -5.29
N THR A 323 -46.23 -10.77 -4.44
CA THR A 323 -45.22 -10.31 -3.52
C THR A 323 -43.89 -11.04 -3.77
N LEU A 324 -42.83 -10.31 -4.06
CA LEU A 324 -41.46 -10.79 -4.01
C LEU A 324 -40.96 -10.70 -2.56
N THR A 325 -40.36 -11.77 -2.04
CA THR A 325 -39.76 -11.77 -0.68
C THR A 325 -38.35 -12.32 -0.71
N VAL A 326 -37.38 -11.49 -0.34
CA VAL A 326 -35.97 -11.85 -0.09
C VAL A 326 -35.76 -11.86 1.41
N SER A 327 -35.91 -13.03 2.04
CA SER A 327 -35.99 -13.19 3.49
C SER A 327 -34.68 -13.63 4.16
N THR A 328 -33.69 -14.06 3.38
CA THR A 328 -32.37 -14.46 3.91
C THR A 328 -31.33 -13.38 3.61
N ALA A 329 -30.52 -13.05 4.61
CA ALA A 329 -29.49 -12.02 4.46
C ALA A 329 -28.51 -12.32 3.30
N SER A 330 -28.17 -13.61 3.12
CA SER A 330 -27.29 -14.05 2.02
C SER A 330 -27.85 -13.84 0.60
N SER A 331 -29.13 -13.53 0.48
CA SER A 331 -29.78 -13.16 -0.79
C SER A 331 -30.25 -11.70 -0.76
N GLY A 332 -30.02 -11.00 0.35
CA GLY A 332 -30.31 -9.58 0.50
C GLY A 332 -29.24 -8.74 -0.18
N VAL A 333 -29.55 -7.49 -0.42
CA VAL A 333 -28.70 -6.59 -1.22
C VAL A 333 -27.27 -6.46 -0.71
N THR A 334 -27.03 -6.51 0.61
CA THR A 334 -25.69 -6.34 1.17
C THR A 334 -24.84 -7.61 1.11
N GLN A 335 -25.41 -8.79 1.41
CA GLN A 335 -24.65 -10.03 1.49
C GLN A 335 -24.57 -10.82 0.18
N ASN A 336 -25.32 -10.39 -0.84
CA ASN A 336 -25.32 -11.04 -2.14
C ASN A 336 -24.05 -10.71 -2.95
N ASN A 337 -23.66 -9.44 -3.00
CA ASN A 337 -22.65 -8.94 -3.91
C ASN A 337 -21.92 -7.67 -3.44
N ASP A 338 -22.36 -7.02 -2.35
CA ASP A 338 -21.64 -5.89 -1.77
C ASP A 338 -20.41 -6.38 -1.00
N THR A 339 -19.34 -5.61 -1.06
CA THR A 339 -18.05 -5.92 -0.40
C THR A 339 -17.48 -4.68 0.25
N ASP A 340 -16.49 -4.88 1.12
CA ASP A 340 -15.65 -3.83 1.64
C ASP A 340 -14.19 -4.24 1.47
N PRO A 341 -13.25 -3.34 1.17
CA PRO A 341 -11.83 -3.65 1.17
C PRO A 341 -11.30 -3.99 2.56
N ASP A 342 -11.77 -3.28 3.63
CA ASP A 342 -11.33 -3.50 5.01
C ASP A 342 -11.65 -4.93 5.50
N ALA A 343 -10.69 -5.60 6.13
CA ALA A 343 -10.80 -7.00 6.49
C ALA A 343 -11.83 -7.28 7.60
N ASP A 344 -12.11 -6.32 8.47
CA ASP A 344 -13.11 -6.42 9.55
C ASP A 344 -14.53 -6.05 9.05
N ASP A 345 -14.64 -5.34 7.91
CA ASP A 345 -15.90 -5.03 7.26
C ASP A 345 -16.26 -6.07 6.19
N THR A 346 -17.02 -7.05 6.60
CA THR A 346 -17.53 -8.10 5.72
C THR A 346 -18.93 -7.76 5.22
N ALA A 347 -19.40 -8.43 4.18
CA ALA A 347 -20.79 -8.31 3.72
C ALA A 347 -21.85 -8.50 4.83
N SER A 348 -21.50 -9.14 5.95
CA SER A 348 -22.38 -9.34 7.11
C SER A 348 -22.39 -8.18 8.11
N THR A 349 -21.37 -7.34 8.10
CA THR A 349 -21.28 -6.12 8.92
C THR A 349 -21.84 -4.90 8.19
N LEU A 350 -21.87 -4.93 6.85
CA LEU A 350 -22.48 -3.88 6.05
C LEU A 350 -23.98 -3.80 6.30
N VAL A 351 -24.50 -2.58 6.47
CA VAL A 351 -25.92 -2.34 6.74
C VAL A 351 -26.52 -1.31 5.82
N VAL A 352 -27.76 -1.56 5.36
CA VAL A 352 -28.55 -0.55 4.65
C VAL A 352 -29.03 0.49 5.65
N ASN A 353 -28.69 1.76 5.46
CA ASN A 353 -29.10 2.86 6.32
C ASN A 353 -30.05 3.86 5.64
N GLN A 354 -30.24 3.76 4.33
CA GLN A 354 -31.14 4.63 3.58
C GLN A 354 -31.69 3.92 2.33
N ILE A 355 -32.92 4.28 1.94
CA ILE A 355 -33.57 3.84 0.70
C ILE A 355 -34.28 5.02 0.03
N THR A 356 -34.17 5.11 -1.28
CA THR A 356 -34.73 6.21 -2.08
C THR A 356 -35.43 5.63 -3.30
N PRO A 357 -36.74 5.82 -3.49
CA PRO A 357 -37.42 5.47 -4.74
C PRO A 357 -37.01 6.42 -5.87
N ASN A 358 -36.99 5.95 -7.10
CA ASN A 358 -36.65 6.78 -8.26
C ASN A 358 -37.53 8.04 -8.32
N GLY A 359 -36.86 9.22 -8.39
CA GLY A 359 -37.52 10.53 -8.37
C GLY A 359 -38.17 10.94 -7.06
N GLY A 360 -38.05 10.14 -6.01
CA GLY A 360 -38.60 10.40 -4.67
C GLY A 360 -37.60 10.95 -3.66
N SER A 361 -38.02 11.01 -2.40
CA SER A 361 -37.18 11.44 -1.28
C SER A 361 -36.59 10.25 -0.54
N ALA A 362 -35.35 10.42 -0.07
CA ALA A 362 -34.66 9.42 0.74
C ALA A 362 -35.36 9.18 2.09
N SER A 363 -35.45 7.92 2.50
CA SER A 363 -35.97 7.46 3.79
C SER A 363 -34.89 6.70 4.55
N SER A 364 -34.74 6.97 5.87
CA SER A 364 -33.78 6.26 6.71
C SER A 364 -34.28 4.85 7.02
N VAL A 365 -33.36 3.89 6.97
CA VAL A 365 -33.60 2.50 7.40
C VAL A 365 -33.02 2.32 8.81
N SER A 366 -33.86 1.89 9.75
CA SER A 366 -33.46 1.74 11.16
C SER A 366 -32.60 0.49 11.34
N ALA A 367 -31.52 0.62 12.13
CA ALA A 367 -30.65 -0.49 12.47
C ALA A 367 -31.40 -1.69 13.09
N GLY A 368 -30.93 -2.90 12.81
CA GLY A 368 -31.50 -4.15 13.34
C GLY A 368 -32.82 -4.57 12.70
N THR A 369 -33.28 -3.90 11.61
CA THR A 369 -34.50 -4.26 10.90
C THR A 369 -34.24 -5.31 9.81
N THR A 370 -35.33 -6.01 9.44
CA THR A 370 -35.37 -7.02 8.38
C THR A 370 -36.50 -6.69 7.41
N TYR A 371 -36.71 -7.50 6.38
CA TYR A 371 -37.82 -7.37 5.44
C TYR A 371 -39.19 -7.24 6.11
N SER A 372 -39.39 -7.78 7.31
CA SER A 372 -40.70 -7.83 7.99
C SER A 372 -41.00 -6.59 8.85
N ASN A 373 -39.99 -5.80 9.19
CA ASN A 373 -40.11 -4.60 10.03
C ASN A 373 -39.21 -3.45 9.54
N GLY A 374 -38.85 -3.48 8.28
CA GLY A 374 -38.00 -2.49 7.62
C GLY A 374 -38.71 -1.18 7.30
N THR A 375 -38.06 -0.36 6.47
CA THR A 375 -38.59 0.90 5.98
C THR A 375 -39.28 0.69 4.64
N SER A 376 -40.54 1.15 4.53
CA SER A 376 -41.31 1.04 3.31
C SER A 376 -41.22 2.33 2.48
N VAL A 377 -41.01 2.18 1.20
CA VAL A 377 -41.01 3.26 0.20
C VAL A 377 -41.87 2.84 -1.00
N THR A 378 -42.56 3.80 -1.60
CA THR A 378 -43.49 3.53 -2.69
C THR A 378 -42.85 3.86 -4.03
N GLY A 379 -42.83 2.90 -4.92
CA GLY A 379 -42.48 3.05 -6.34
C GLY A 379 -43.67 3.41 -7.20
N THR A 380 -43.53 3.25 -8.50
CA THR A 380 -44.60 3.45 -9.50
C THR A 380 -45.58 2.29 -9.49
N TYR A 381 -45.06 1.07 -9.48
CA TYR A 381 -45.84 -0.17 -9.66
C TYR A 381 -46.05 -0.91 -8.33
N GLY A 382 -45.25 -0.63 -7.30
CA GLY A 382 -45.36 -1.33 -6.02
C GLY A 382 -44.77 -0.62 -4.83
N THR A 383 -44.72 -1.33 -3.71
CA THR A 383 -44.15 -0.86 -2.45
C THR A 383 -43.02 -1.78 -2.03
N LEU A 384 -41.79 -1.22 -1.91
CA LEU A 384 -40.61 -1.89 -1.36
C LEU A 384 -40.56 -1.68 0.14
N THR A 385 -40.32 -2.73 0.93
CA THR A 385 -39.99 -2.67 2.35
C THR A 385 -38.62 -3.33 2.55
N ILE A 386 -37.61 -2.57 2.97
CA ILE A 386 -36.23 -3.06 3.14
C ILE A 386 -35.76 -2.93 4.59
N GLY A 387 -35.08 -3.94 5.09
CA GLY A 387 -34.42 -3.95 6.40
C GLY A 387 -32.95 -3.56 6.32
N ALA A 388 -32.39 -3.17 7.46
CA ALA A 388 -30.96 -2.82 7.58
C ALA A 388 -30.03 -3.98 7.21
N ASN A 389 -30.48 -5.22 7.36
CA ASN A 389 -29.72 -6.41 6.97
C ASN A 389 -29.79 -6.73 5.46
N GLY A 390 -30.31 -5.81 4.64
CA GLY A 390 -30.43 -5.97 3.20
C GLY A 390 -31.58 -6.84 2.71
N THR A 391 -32.31 -7.53 3.59
CA THR A 391 -33.51 -8.31 3.21
C THR A 391 -34.67 -7.40 2.87
N TYR A 392 -35.53 -7.78 1.93
CA TYR A 392 -36.63 -6.93 1.47
C TYR A 392 -37.87 -7.72 1.01
N THR A 393 -38.99 -7.02 0.99
CA THR A 393 -40.20 -7.44 0.27
C THR A 393 -40.59 -6.34 -0.72
N TYR A 394 -41.11 -6.75 -1.87
CA TYR A 394 -41.77 -5.86 -2.81
C TYR A 394 -43.15 -6.41 -3.13
N VAL A 395 -44.18 -5.56 -2.99
CA VAL A 395 -45.56 -5.88 -3.29
C VAL A 395 -45.98 -5.05 -4.49
N ALA A 396 -46.30 -5.69 -5.59
CA ALA A 396 -46.80 -5.04 -6.81
C ALA A 396 -48.32 -4.79 -6.65
N ASN A 397 -48.69 -3.69 -5.98
CA ASN A 397 -50.06 -3.42 -5.52
C ASN A 397 -50.55 -2.02 -5.86
N ARG A 398 -49.99 -1.43 -6.88
CA ARG A 398 -50.35 -0.10 -7.34
C ARG A 398 -51.21 -0.20 -8.63
N SER A 399 -52.16 0.75 -8.79
CA SER A 399 -52.96 0.80 -9.98
C SER A 399 -52.18 0.84 -11.31
N ALA A 400 -50.94 1.39 -11.26
CA ALA A 400 -50.07 1.34 -12.44
C ALA A 400 -49.51 -0.06 -12.71
N ALA A 401 -49.53 -0.98 -11.74
CA ALA A 401 -49.22 -2.38 -11.98
C ALA A 401 -50.45 -3.12 -12.53
N ASP A 402 -51.65 -2.84 -11.95
CA ASP A 402 -52.91 -3.40 -12.41
C ASP A 402 -53.30 -2.93 -13.86
N ASP A 403 -52.64 -1.85 -14.34
CA ASP A 403 -52.82 -1.35 -15.72
C ASP A 403 -51.90 -2.07 -16.74
N LEU A 404 -51.09 -3.10 -16.33
CA LEU A 404 -50.18 -3.83 -17.21
C LEU A 404 -50.88 -5.05 -17.85
N ASP A 405 -50.95 -5.08 -19.16
CA ASP A 405 -51.52 -6.24 -19.91
C ASP A 405 -50.66 -7.50 -19.75
N ALA A 406 -51.25 -8.64 -20.04
CA ALA A 406 -50.59 -9.94 -19.95
C ALA A 406 -49.28 -10.01 -20.75
N GLY A 407 -48.15 -10.10 -20.03
CA GLY A 407 -46.79 -10.15 -20.58
C GLY A 407 -46.10 -8.81 -20.74
N ASP A 408 -46.75 -7.70 -20.41
CA ASP A 408 -46.13 -6.40 -20.33
C ASP A 408 -45.08 -6.37 -19.21
N ILE A 409 -44.00 -5.59 -19.43
CA ILE A 409 -42.89 -5.51 -18.52
C ILE A 409 -42.64 -4.04 -18.13
N ALA A 410 -42.69 -3.78 -16.84
CA ALA A 410 -42.36 -2.49 -16.26
C ALA A 410 -41.28 -2.62 -15.17
N THR A 411 -40.65 -1.52 -14.75
CA THR A 411 -39.60 -1.57 -13.73
C THR A 411 -39.77 -0.46 -12.71
N ASP A 412 -39.61 -0.83 -11.42
CA ASP A 412 -39.35 0.09 -10.34
C ASP A 412 -37.86 0.06 -9.96
N VAL A 413 -37.27 1.22 -9.73
CA VAL A 413 -35.89 1.36 -9.30
C VAL A 413 -35.84 2.06 -7.95
N PHE A 414 -35.03 1.50 -7.02
CA PHE A 414 -34.82 2.05 -5.70
C PHE A 414 -33.33 2.10 -5.42
N THR A 415 -32.77 3.28 -5.09
CA THR A 415 -31.38 3.42 -4.68
C THR A 415 -31.27 3.18 -3.19
N TYR A 416 -30.50 2.17 -2.77
CA TYR A 416 -30.13 1.96 -1.37
C TYR A 416 -28.75 2.52 -1.07
N ARG A 417 -28.53 2.86 0.19
CA ARG A 417 -27.22 3.25 0.69
C ARG A 417 -26.78 2.28 1.77
N VAL A 418 -25.62 1.64 1.55
CA VAL A 418 -24.95 0.79 2.52
C VAL A 418 -23.92 1.60 3.30
N THR A 419 -23.67 1.21 4.53
CA THR A 419 -22.64 1.78 5.40
C THR A 419 -21.87 0.65 6.07
N ASP A 420 -20.55 0.86 6.25
CA ASP A 420 -19.66 0.04 7.03
C ASP A 420 -19.79 0.29 8.54
N THR A 421 -18.90 -0.30 9.35
CA THR A 421 -18.91 -0.17 10.81
C THR A 421 -18.37 1.17 11.30
N THR A 422 -17.61 1.89 10.49
CA THR A 422 -17.02 3.20 10.81
C THR A 422 -17.84 4.39 10.30
N GLY A 423 -18.75 4.15 9.35
CA GLY A 423 -19.71 5.12 8.85
C GLY A 423 -19.45 5.63 7.42
N ALA A 424 -18.45 5.09 6.69
CA ALA A 424 -18.32 5.36 5.27
C ALA A 424 -19.45 4.69 4.48
N THR A 425 -19.77 5.16 3.29
CA THR A 425 -21.00 4.76 2.60
C THR A 425 -20.81 4.62 1.11
N ALA A 426 -21.55 3.68 0.51
CA ALA A 426 -21.75 3.56 -0.92
C ALA A 426 -23.24 3.43 -1.27
N THR A 427 -23.58 3.56 -2.56
CA THR A 427 -24.96 3.43 -3.05
C THR A 427 -25.02 2.53 -4.26
N ALA A 428 -26.10 1.73 -4.35
CA ALA A 428 -26.43 0.96 -5.53
C ALA A 428 -27.96 0.89 -5.70
N ASP A 429 -28.42 0.32 -6.81
CA ASP A 429 -29.83 0.25 -7.16
C ASP A 429 -30.39 -1.16 -7.02
N ILE A 430 -31.62 -1.25 -6.54
CA ILE A 430 -32.47 -2.43 -6.66
C ILE A 430 -33.45 -2.17 -7.82
N THR A 431 -33.37 -2.97 -8.87
CA THR A 431 -34.33 -2.91 -10.00
C THR A 431 -35.32 -4.05 -9.88
N ILE A 432 -36.60 -3.75 -9.70
CA ILE A 432 -37.66 -4.73 -9.65
C ILE A 432 -38.40 -4.69 -10.99
N THR A 433 -38.42 -5.83 -11.68
CA THR A 433 -39.21 -6.05 -12.89
C THR A 433 -40.59 -6.54 -12.48
N VAL A 434 -41.64 -5.82 -12.88
CA VAL A 434 -43.02 -6.19 -12.71
C VAL A 434 -43.53 -6.68 -14.07
N THR A 435 -44.16 -7.86 -14.08
CA THR A 435 -44.74 -8.46 -15.28
C THR A 435 -46.25 -8.49 -15.13
N GLY A 436 -46.96 -7.92 -16.10
CA GLY A 436 -48.43 -7.94 -16.19
C GLY A 436 -48.98 -9.36 -16.35
N ILE A 437 -50.11 -9.61 -15.78
CA ILE A 437 -50.93 -10.79 -15.97
C ILE A 437 -52.33 -10.30 -16.30
N ASN A 438 -53.10 -11.07 -17.10
CA ASN A 438 -54.45 -10.68 -17.42
C ASN A 438 -55.33 -10.56 -16.17
N ASP A 439 -55.95 -9.41 -15.95
CA ASP A 439 -57.02 -9.22 -14.99
C ASP A 439 -58.37 -9.73 -15.57
N VAL A 440 -59.23 -10.13 -14.69
CA VAL A 440 -60.54 -10.68 -15.12
C VAL A 440 -61.54 -9.54 -15.25
N PRO A 441 -62.18 -9.35 -16.41
CA PRO A 441 -63.12 -8.28 -16.64
C PRO A 441 -64.31 -8.34 -15.68
N THR A 442 -64.87 -7.19 -15.42
CA THR A 442 -66.09 -7.07 -14.63
C THR A 442 -67.19 -6.39 -15.45
N ALA A 443 -68.41 -6.60 -15.05
CA ALA A 443 -69.58 -5.93 -15.67
C ALA A 443 -70.53 -5.42 -14.57
N SER A 444 -71.49 -4.59 -14.98
CA SER A 444 -72.54 -4.09 -14.09
C SER A 444 -73.90 -4.40 -14.55
N ASP A 445 -74.86 -4.60 -13.61
CA ASP A 445 -76.27 -4.77 -13.92
C ASP A 445 -76.87 -3.54 -14.64
N LYS A 446 -77.72 -3.75 -15.61
CA LYS A 446 -78.31 -2.67 -16.40
C LYS A 446 -79.83 -2.84 -16.51
N THR A 447 -80.55 -1.73 -16.49
CA THR A 447 -81.99 -1.69 -16.84
C THR A 447 -82.18 -0.93 -18.14
N VAL A 448 -82.87 -1.51 -19.09
CA VAL A 448 -83.23 -0.94 -20.39
C VAL A 448 -84.70 -0.93 -20.56
N SER A 449 -85.23 -0.10 -21.46
CA SER A 449 -86.68 -0.01 -21.70
C SER A 449 -86.97 0.14 -23.17
N THR A 450 -88.08 -0.51 -23.64
CA THR A 450 -88.61 -0.34 -24.95
C THR A 450 -90.17 -0.26 -24.89
N ALA A 451 -90.83 0.11 -25.97
CA ALA A 451 -92.30 0.02 -26.10
C ALA A 451 -92.69 -1.40 -26.53
N GLU A 452 -93.90 -1.88 -26.16
CA GLU A 452 -94.43 -3.12 -26.71
C GLU A 452 -94.44 -3.03 -28.23
N ASP A 453 -94.38 -4.18 -28.90
CA ASP A 453 -94.24 -4.31 -30.34
C ASP A 453 -92.99 -3.66 -30.98
N THR A 454 -92.06 -3.13 -30.16
CA THR A 454 -90.83 -2.49 -30.63
C THR A 454 -89.61 -3.22 -30.06
N PRO A 455 -88.83 -3.91 -30.92
CA PRO A 455 -87.63 -4.58 -30.47
C PRO A 455 -86.63 -3.61 -29.84
N TYR A 456 -86.03 -3.98 -28.66
CA TYR A 456 -84.92 -3.31 -28.10
C TYR A 456 -83.58 -3.85 -28.70
N VAL A 457 -82.81 -3.02 -29.38
CA VAL A 457 -81.48 -3.38 -29.93
C VAL A 457 -80.45 -3.03 -28.94
N PHE A 458 -79.67 -4.03 -28.51
CA PHE A 458 -78.60 -3.83 -27.51
C PHE A 458 -77.38 -3.13 -28.13
N SER A 459 -76.74 -2.30 -27.34
CA SER A 459 -75.43 -1.65 -27.59
C SER A 459 -74.36 -2.18 -26.62
N THR A 460 -73.09 -2.00 -26.94
CA THR A 460 -72.01 -2.41 -26.06
C THR A 460 -72.05 -1.74 -24.67
N SER A 461 -72.58 -0.50 -24.61
CA SER A 461 -72.74 0.24 -23.34
C SER A 461 -73.80 -0.36 -22.40
N ASP A 462 -74.60 -1.30 -22.86
CA ASP A 462 -75.64 -1.99 -22.06
C ASP A 462 -75.02 -3.11 -21.19
N PHE A 463 -73.81 -3.55 -21.50
CA PHE A 463 -73.11 -4.62 -20.78
C PHE A 463 -72.19 -4.14 -19.66
N GLY A 464 -72.01 -2.80 -19.47
CA GLY A 464 -71.35 -2.21 -18.34
C GLY A 464 -69.94 -2.75 -18.06
N TYR A 465 -69.20 -3.08 -19.15
CA TYR A 465 -67.86 -3.64 -19.11
C TYR A 465 -66.87 -2.69 -18.47
N THR A 466 -66.02 -3.21 -17.64
CA THR A 466 -64.82 -2.54 -17.09
C THR A 466 -63.72 -3.58 -16.87
N ASP A 467 -62.47 -3.21 -17.18
CA ASP A 467 -61.30 -4.00 -16.95
C ASP A 467 -60.26 -3.18 -16.20
N ALA A 468 -59.31 -3.82 -15.47
CA ALA A 468 -58.17 -3.17 -14.86
C ALA A 468 -57.04 -3.01 -15.88
N ASP A 469 -56.87 -3.97 -16.80
CA ASP A 469 -55.92 -3.86 -17.91
C ASP A 469 -56.36 -2.73 -18.86
N ASP A 470 -55.47 -1.73 -19.07
CA ASP A 470 -55.88 -0.45 -19.69
C ASP A 470 -56.10 -0.53 -21.20
N ASP A 471 -55.57 -1.53 -21.88
CA ASP A 471 -55.72 -1.78 -23.32
C ASP A 471 -56.80 -2.83 -23.65
N ASP A 472 -57.36 -3.51 -22.64
CA ASP A 472 -58.34 -4.56 -22.83
C ASP A 472 -59.76 -4.03 -23.03
N ALA A 473 -60.33 -4.35 -24.17
CA ALA A 473 -61.67 -3.95 -24.57
C ALA A 473 -62.61 -5.13 -24.57
N LEU A 474 -63.92 -4.88 -24.38
CA LEU A 474 -64.96 -5.90 -24.54
C LEU A 474 -64.84 -6.58 -25.92
N VAL A 475 -64.53 -7.87 -25.94
CA VAL A 475 -64.46 -8.70 -27.18
C VAL A 475 -65.75 -9.42 -27.45
N SER A 476 -66.36 -9.98 -26.40
CA SER A 476 -67.64 -10.70 -26.55
C SER A 476 -68.42 -10.74 -25.22
N ILE A 477 -69.68 -11.10 -25.33
CA ILE A 477 -70.54 -11.50 -24.21
C ILE A 477 -70.99 -12.95 -24.39
N LYS A 478 -71.25 -13.62 -23.28
CA LYS A 478 -71.85 -14.95 -23.27
C LYS A 478 -73.16 -14.94 -22.47
N ILE A 479 -74.32 -15.38 -23.08
CA ILE A 479 -75.60 -15.41 -22.41
C ILE A 479 -75.67 -16.62 -21.48
N THR A 480 -75.76 -16.38 -20.18
CA THR A 480 -75.73 -17.42 -19.12
C THR A 480 -77.12 -17.73 -18.54
N THR A 481 -78.11 -16.85 -18.78
CA THR A 481 -79.54 -17.12 -18.52
C THR A 481 -80.37 -16.45 -19.59
N LEU A 482 -81.29 -17.23 -20.19
CA LEU A 482 -82.22 -16.75 -21.24
C LEU A 482 -83.35 -15.97 -20.59
N GLU A 483 -84.05 -15.21 -21.41
CA GLU A 483 -85.27 -14.49 -21.11
C GLU A 483 -86.42 -15.43 -20.73
N THR A 484 -87.43 -14.92 -20.04
CA THR A 484 -88.65 -15.65 -19.66
C THR A 484 -89.87 -15.21 -20.46
N ASN A 485 -89.83 -13.98 -20.98
CA ASN A 485 -90.85 -13.40 -21.81
C ASN A 485 -90.25 -12.69 -23.02
N GLY A 486 -90.96 -12.69 -24.20
CA GLY A 486 -90.42 -12.22 -25.44
C GLY A 486 -89.36 -13.17 -26.03
N ALA A 487 -88.60 -12.73 -27.00
CA ALA A 487 -87.54 -13.52 -27.65
C ALA A 487 -86.23 -12.71 -27.74
N LEU A 488 -85.13 -13.18 -27.08
CA LEU A 488 -83.79 -12.69 -27.30
C LEU A 488 -83.29 -13.25 -28.63
N GLN A 489 -83.03 -12.39 -29.59
CA GLN A 489 -82.76 -12.80 -30.97
C GLN A 489 -81.42 -12.26 -31.45
N TYR A 490 -80.74 -13.11 -32.20
CA TYR A 490 -79.51 -12.83 -32.89
C TYR A 490 -79.70 -12.90 -34.42
N TYR A 491 -79.16 -11.91 -35.16
CA TYR A 491 -79.19 -11.90 -36.62
C TYR A 491 -78.03 -12.70 -37.18
N ASN A 492 -78.30 -13.85 -37.80
CA ASN A 492 -77.29 -14.78 -38.32
C ASN A 492 -76.77 -14.43 -39.74
N GLY A 493 -76.97 -13.20 -40.21
CA GLY A 493 -76.61 -12.73 -41.55
C GLY A 493 -77.72 -12.92 -42.61
N SER A 494 -78.77 -13.62 -42.26
CA SER A 494 -79.95 -13.85 -43.18
C SER A 494 -81.32 -13.69 -42.50
N THR A 495 -81.46 -14.18 -41.27
CA THR A 495 -82.69 -14.11 -40.48
C THR A 495 -82.37 -13.90 -39.00
N TRP A 496 -83.35 -13.39 -38.25
CA TRP A 496 -83.31 -13.37 -36.79
C TRP A 496 -83.62 -14.76 -36.26
N VAL A 497 -82.74 -15.27 -35.36
CA VAL A 497 -82.92 -16.57 -34.69
C VAL A 497 -82.82 -16.36 -33.19
N ASP A 498 -83.51 -17.18 -32.41
CA ASP A 498 -83.45 -17.07 -30.94
C ASP A 498 -82.07 -17.44 -30.44
N VAL A 499 -81.59 -16.66 -29.47
CA VAL A 499 -80.30 -16.91 -28.78
C VAL A 499 -80.42 -18.19 -27.96
N THR A 500 -79.36 -18.99 -27.97
CA THR A 500 -79.26 -20.21 -27.18
C THR A 500 -78.44 -20.00 -25.90
N LEU A 501 -78.75 -20.80 -24.87
CA LEU A 501 -77.94 -20.74 -23.62
C LEU A 501 -76.45 -20.97 -23.88
N ASN A 502 -75.62 -20.15 -23.27
CA ASN A 502 -74.12 -20.10 -23.44
C ASN A 502 -73.68 -19.67 -24.86
N GLN A 503 -74.57 -19.06 -25.66
CA GLN A 503 -74.14 -18.48 -26.91
C GLN A 503 -73.21 -17.27 -26.66
N VAL A 504 -72.10 -17.28 -27.39
CA VAL A 504 -71.13 -16.15 -27.41
C VAL A 504 -71.54 -15.21 -28.54
N ILE A 505 -71.62 -13.92 -28.27
CA ILE A 505 -71.96 -12.86 -29.21
C ILE A 505 -70.83 -11.83 -29.19
N THR A 506 -70.26 -11.61 -30.38
CA THR A 506 -69.09 -10.72 -30.51
C THR A 506 -69.50 -9.25 -30.40
N VAL A 507 -68.59 -8.40 -29.95
CA VAL A 507 -68.71 -6.92 -29.93
C VAL A 507 -69.06 -6.41 -31.35
N SER A 508 -68.48 -7.01 -32.40
CA SER A 508 -68.74 -6.66 -33.78
C SER A 508 -70.25 -6.89 -34.16
N ASP A 509 -70.83 -7.99 -33.66
CA ASP A 509 -72.25 -8.29 -33.90
C ASP A 509 -73.14 -7.33 -33.11
N ILE A 510 -72.79 -7.03 -31.84
CA ILE A 510 -73.55 -6.07 -31.02
C ILE A 510 -73.48 -4.67 -31.66
N THR A 511 -72.32 -4.22 -32.08
CA THR A 511 -72.13 -2.93 -32.74
C THR A 511 -72.86 -2.82 -34.07
N SER A 512 -73.02 -3.96 -34.77
CA SER A 512 -73.77 -4.06 -35.98
C SER A 512 -75.33 -4.09 -35.74
N GLY A 513 -75.72 -4.10 -34.47
CA GLY A 513 -77.13 -4.16 -34.08
C GLY A 513 -77.76 -5.54 -34.26
N TYR A 514 -77.01 -6.64 -34.24
CA TYR A 514 -77.45 -8.00 -34.48
C TYR A 514 -77.93 -8.72 -33.21
N LEU A 515 -77.98 -8.04 -32.06
CA LEU A 515 -78.57 -8.56 -30.83
C LEU A 515 -79.80 -7.70 -30.45
N ARG A 516 -80.99 -8.32 -30.28
CA ARG A 516 -82.20 -7.63 -29.85
C ARG A 516 -83.04 -8.47 -28.91
N LEU A 517 -83.87 -7.84 -28.08
CA LEU A 517 -85.05 -8.44 -27.46
C LEU A 517 -86.28 -8.00 -28.24
N ASN A 518 -87.02 -8.94 -28.68
CA ASN A 518 -88.33 -8.70 -29.36
C ASN A 518 -89.44 -9.04 -28.36
N PRO A 519 -90.18 -8.05 -27.82
CA PRO A 519 -91.32 -8.35 -26.93
C PRO A 519 -92.43 -9.19 -27.67
N ASP A 520 -93.17 -10.00 -26.92
CA ASP A 520 -94.34 -10.63 -27.42
C ASP A 520 -95.41 -9.59 -27.75
N ALA A 521 -96.23 -9.85 -28.76
CA ALA A 521 -97.21 -8.87 -29.24
C ALA A 521 -98.25 -8.49 -28.16
N ASN A 522 -98.39 -7.18 -27.92
CA ASN A 522 -99.31 -6.60 -26.91
C ASN A 522 -98.99 -7.01 -25.49
N GLU A 523 -97.73 -7.38 -25.18
CA GLU A 523 -97.27 -7.68 -23.81
C GLU A 523 -96.31 -6.61 -23.26
N ASN A 524 -96.56 -6.21 -22.03
CA ASN A 524 -95.78 -5.22 -21.32
C ASN A 524 -95.50 -5.64 -19.83
N GLY A 525 -94.54 -5.05 -19.20
CA GLY A 525 -94.16 -5.34 -17.81
C GLY A 525 -92.94 -4.59 -17.35
N SER A 526 -92.82 -4.36 -16.01
CA SER A 526 -91.64 -3.72 -15.41
C SER A 526 -91.28 -4.42 -14.05
N PRO A 527 -90.37 -5.41 -14.09
CA PRO A 527 -89.62 -5.95 -15.24
C PRO A 527 -90.48 -6.78 -16.16
N TYR A 528 -90.23 -6.74 -17.47
CA TYR A 528 -90.81 -7.62 -18.47
C TYR A 528 -90.04 -8.95 -18.48
N THR A 529 -88.71 -8.89 -18.61
CA THR A 529 -87.82 -10.07 -18.55
C THR A 529 -86.44 -9.71 -18.01
N THR A 530 -85.63 -10.69 -17.66
CA THR A 530 -84.24 -10.55 -17.28
C THR A 530 -83.36 -11.52 -18.06
N ILE A 531 -82.14 -11.09 -18.42
CA ILE A 531 -81.12 -11.87 -19.11
C ILE A 531 -79.91 -11.82 -18.30
N LYS A 532 -79.18 -12.94 -18.10
CA LYS A 532 -77.84 -12.91 -17.47
C LYS A 532 -76.77 -13.18 -18.52
N PHE A 533 -75.65 -12.49 -18.32
CA PHE A 533 -74.49 -12.55 -19.24
C PHE A 533 -73.17 -12.47 -18.46
N THR A 534 -72.09 -12.96 -19.04
CA THR A 534 -70.73 -12.65 -18.71
C THR A 534 -70.11 -11.85 -19.86
N VAL A 535 -69.12 -11.01 -19.54
CA VAL A 535 -68.30 -10.28 -20.51
C VAL A 535 -66.97 -10.99 -20.66
N ASN A 536 -66.27 -10.79 -21.78
CA ASN A 536 -64.99 -11.40 -22.12
C ASN A 536 -64.13 -10.35 -22.82
N ASP A 537 -62.87 -10.21 -22.34
CA ASP A 537 -61.81 -9.32 -22.79
C ASP A 537 -61.01 -9.88 -23.98
N GLY A 538 -61.10 -11.16 -24.24
CA GLY A 538 -60.31 -11.91 -25.20
C GLY A 538 -59.59 -13.10 -24.59
N ASP A 539 -59.20 -12.97 -23.32
CA ASP A 539 -58.45 -13.95 -22.54
C ASP A 539 -59.30 -14.63 -21.46
N ALA A 540 -60.19 -13.91 -20.76
CA ALA A 540 -61.00 -14.44 -19.66
C ALA A 540 -62.47 -13.98 -19.74
N ASP A 541 -63.42 -14.83 -19.24
CA ASP A 541 -64.77 -14.42 -18.94
C ASP A 541 -64.89 -13.80 -17.54
N SER A 542 -65.79 -12.79 -17.38
CA SER A 542 -66.07 -12.23 -16.04
C SER A 542 -66.50 -13.32 -15.06
N ALA A 543 -66.00 -13.24 -13.82
CA ALA A 543 -66.16 -14.28 -12.79
C ALA A 543 -67.62 -14.49 -12.38
N THR A 544 -68.46 -13.48 -12.45
CA THR A 544 -69.84 -13.50 -12.03
C THR A 544 -70.74 -12.97 -13.15
N PRO A 545 -71.87 -13.66 -13.44
CA PRO A 545 -72.86 -13.15 -14.42
C PRO A 545 -73.59 -11.89 -13.91
N ASN A 546 -73.73 -10.91 -14.76
CA ASN A 546 -74.51 -9.69 -14.53
C ASN A 546 -75.88 -9.79 -15.19
N THR A 547 -76.83 -8.92 -14.79
CA THR A 547 -78.26 -8.99 -15.22
C THR A 547 -78.65 -7.76 -16.05
N ILE A 548 -79.15 -7.97 -17.23
CA ILE A 548 -79.94 -6.96 -17.91
C ILE A 548 -81.43 -7.16 -17.57
N THR A 549 -82.05 -6.15 -17.01
CA THR A 549 -83.49 -6.07 -16.78
C THR A 549 -84.15 -5.28 -17.93
N VAL A 550 -85.07 -5.88 -18.62
CA VAL A 550 -85.80 -5.19 -19.71
C VAL A 550 -87.17 -4.85 -19.21
N ASN A 551 -87.53 -3.58 -19.33
CA ASN A 551 -88.92 -3.10 -19.12
C ASN A 551 -89.55 -2.84 -20.46
N VAL A 552 -90.82 -3.25 -20.64
CA VAL A 552 -91.62 -2.97 -21.79
C VAL A 552 -92.81 -2.11 -21.37
N THR A 553 -92.91 -0.94 -21.99
CA THR A 553 -94.02 0.01 -21.72
C THR A 553 -95.21 -0.22 -22.64
N ALA A 554 -96.39 -0.14 -22.07
CA ALA A 554 -97.57 -0.23 -22.80
C ALA A 554 -97.73 0.91 -23.83
N VAL A 555 -98.21 0.60 -25.03
CA VAL A 555 -98.59 1.53 -26.08
C VAL A 555 -100.07 1.29 -26.37
N ASN A 556 -100.86 2.31 -26.66
CA ASN A 556 -102.28 2.13 -26.95
C ASN A 556 -102.49 1.55 -28.34
N ASP A 557 -103.01 0.34 -28.38
CA ASP A 557 -103.43 -0.32 -29.63
C ASP A 557 -104.78 0.16 -30.12
N ALA A 558 -104.94 0.10 -31.43
CA ALA A 558 -106.24 0.39 -32.03
C ALA A 558 -107.24 -0.71 -31.72
N PRO A 559 -108.47 -0.41 -31.31
CA PRO A 559 -109.46 -1.43 -31.05
C PRO A 559 -109.76 -2.22 -32.30
N SER A 560 -109.89 -3.56 -32.21
CA SER A 560 -110.28 -4.43 -33.28
C SER A 560 -111.82 -4.65 -33.23
N ALA A 561 -112.51 -4.25 -34.26
CA ALA A 561 -113.96 -4.48 -34.38
C ALA A 561 -114.24 -5.62 -35.37
N ALA A 562 -115.04 -6.59 -34.95
CA ALA A 562 -115.57 -7.66 -35.82
C ALA A 562 -116.95 -7.32 -36.30
N ASN A 563 -117.30 -7.67 -37.54
CA ASN A 563 -118.61 -7.49 -38.07
C ASN A 563 -119.61 -8.56 -37.52
N ASP A 564 -120.68 -8.06 -36.85
CA ASP A 564 -121.77 -8.90 -36.39
C ASP A 564 -122.82 -9.00 -37.47
N THR A 565 -123.29 -10.15 -37.77
CA THR A 565 -124.49 -10.39 -38.66
C THR A 565 -125.67 -10.87 -37.84
N VAL A 566 -126.68 -10.04 -37.79
CA VAL A 566 -127.99 -10.41 -37.19
C VAL A 566 -129.05 -10.70 -38.28
N SER A 567 -129.63 -11.82 -38.27
CA SER A 567 -130.72 -12.14 -39.06
C SER A 567 -131.98 -12.07 -38.23
N VAL A 568 -133.06 -11.38 -38.76
CA VAL A 568 -134.35 -11.29 -38.16
C VAL A 568 -135.39 -11.80 -39.19
N ASN A 569 -136.29 -12.62 -38.78
CA ASN A 569 -137.36 -13.02 -39.57
C ASN A 569 -138.55 -11.97 -39.58
N GLU A 570 -139.16 -11.70 -40.68
CA GLU A 570 -140.31 -10.83 -40.69
C GLU A 570 -141.63 -11.66 -40.33
N ASP A 571 -142.40 -10.98 -39.63
CA ASP A 571 -143.60 -11.09 -39.07
C ASP A 571 -143.89 -11.30 -37.72
#